data_6d2da272477023d7df08ac7d2edbeb23
#
_entry.id   6d2da272477023d7df08ac7d2edbeb23
#
_cell.length_a   1.000
_cell.length_b   1.000
_cell.length_c   1.000
_cell.angle_alpha   90.00
_cell.angle_beta   90.00
_cell.angle_gamma   90.00
#
_symmetry.space_group_name_H-M   'P 1'
#
loop_
_entity.id
_entity.type
_entity.pdbx_description
1 polymer ?
#
loop_
_entity_poly.entity_id
_entity_poly.type
_entity_poly.pdbx_seq_one_letter_code
_entity_poly.pdbx_strand_id
1 'polypeptide(L)'
;VFRRIYATPPAGENGPPLFLVGDPKQAIYSFRHADLHTYLQARSEALATYTLGENQRAVGPLISALNSLFTQHDNAFLQPGLRYHPVTEGAKPKAPLVDATEPRAPLQVWTLPRTRSGPAPKLQARQRAAATCAAEIARLLAEARAGHITLGGRPLAAGHIAVLVRSHAQGSGMRQALAMLGVGSVELSQASVFHGPDADDL
;
A
#
# COMPACT_ATOMS: atom_id res chain seq x y z
N VAL A 1 -15.45 -26.71 -2.30
CA VAL A 1 -16.60 -26.65 -1.37
C VAL A 1 -17.69 -25.77 -1.99
N PHE A 2 -17.45 -24.50 -2.31
CA PHE A 2 -18.48 -23.57 -2.84
C PHE A 2 -19.14 -24.07 -4.12
N ARG A 3 -18.40 -24.64 -5.07
CA ARG A 3 -18.98 -25.25 -6.29
C ARG A 3 -19.99 -26.36 -5.99
N ARG A 4 -19.85 -27.09 -4.90
CA ARG A 4 -20.81 -28.14 -4.52
C ARG A 4 -22.07 -27.58 -3.87
N ILE A 5 -21.98 -26.44 -3.21
CA ILE A 5 -23.10 -25.81 -2.51
C ILE A 5 -23.92 -24.94 -3.48
N TYR A 6 -23.21 -24.22 -4.36
CA TYR A 6 -23.80 -23.23 -5.27
C TYR A 6 -23.67 -23.65 -6.74
N ALA A 7 -23.49 -24.96 -7.01
CA ALA A 7 -23.53 -25.48 -8.37
C ALA A 7 -24.85 -25.05 -9.03
N THR A 8 -24.75 -24.62 -10.29
CA THR A 8 -25.90 -24.19 -11.07
C THR A 8 -26.97 -25.29 -11.02
N PRO A 9 -28.16 -25.02 -10.49
CA PRO A 9 -29.25 -26.00 -10.48
C PRO A 9 -29.61 -26.40 -11.91
N PRO A 10 -30.24 -27.55 -12.11
CA PRO A 10 -30.77 -27.94 -13.40
C PRO A 10 -31.64 -26.83 -14.02
N ALA A 11 -31.67 -26.73 -15.33
CA ALA A 11 -32.40 -25.69 -16.04
C ALA A 11 -33.85 -25.60 -15.53
N GLY A 12 -34.21 -24.45 -14.97
CA GLY A 12 -35.55 -24.17 -14.44
C GLY A 12 -35.63 -24.00 -12.92
N GLU A 13 -34.56 -24.29 -12.16
CA GLU A 13 -34.52 -24.05 -10.73
C GLU A 13 -33.63 -22.85 -10.38
N ASN A 14 -34.14 -21.93 -9.57
CA ASN A 14 -33.35 -20.83 -9.03
C ASN A 14 -32.51 -21.33 -7.84
N GLY A 15 -31.22 -21.57 -8.04
CA GLY A 15 -30.29 -21.84 -6.94
C GLY A 15 -30.05 -20.61 -6.06
N PRO A 16 -29.50 -20.81 -4.86
CA PRO A 16 -29.17 -19.70 -3.97
C PRO A 16 -28.12 -18.78 -4.65
N PRO A 17 -28.28 -17.45 -4.59
CA PRO A 17 -27.34 -16.52 -5.19
C PRO A 17 -25.98 -16.58 -4.48
N LEU A 18 -24.89 -16.59 -5.26
CA LEU A 18 -23.52 -16.50 -4.74
C LEU A 18 -22.93 -15.15 -5.17
N PHE A 19 -22.56 -14.34 -4.18
CA PHE A 19 -21.83 -13.10 -4.37
C PHE A 19 -20.38 -13.28 -3.94
N LEU A 20 -19.44 -13.03 -4.87
CA LEU A 20 -18.00 -13.05 -4.60
C LEU A 20 -17.48 -11.62 -4.61
N VAL A 21 -16.76 -11.26 -3.55
CA VAL A 21 -16.10 -9.95 -3.41
C VAL A 21 -14.60 -10.17 -3.28
N GLY A 22 -13.81 -9.47 -4.09
CA GLY A 22 -12.36 -9.59 -4.05
C GLY A 22 -11.67 -8.53 -4.91
N ASP A 23 -10.41 -8.29 -4.62
CA ASP A 23 -9.54 -7.48 -5.47
C ASP A 23 -8.31 -8.32 -5.86
N PRO A 24 -8.18 -8.71 -7.12
CA PRO A 24 -7.06 -9.54 -7.57
C PRO A 24 -5.70 -8.84 -7.41
N LYS A 25 -5.67 -7.51 -7.38
CA LYS A 25 -4.45 -6.73 -7.15
C LYS A 25 -3.93 -6.84 -5.71
N GLN A 26 -4.78 -7.29 -4.77
CA GLN A 26 -4.44 -7.54 -3.38
C GLN A 26 -4.06 -9.00 -3.09
N ALA A 27 -3.93 -9.84 -4.12
CA ALA A 27 -3.47 -11.23 -3.99
C ALA A 27 -1.95 -11.31 -3.67
N ILE A 28 -1.52 -10.54 -2.66
CA ILE A 28 -0.11 -10.46 -2.21
C ILE A 28 0.27 -11.58 -1.23
N TYR A 29 -0.69 -12.40 -0.81
CA TYR A 29 -0.51 -13.51 0.12
C TYR A 29 -0.65 -14.86 -0.60
N SER A 30 0.05 -15.06 -1.71
CA SER A 30 0.02 -16.32 -2.47
C SER A 30 0.35 -17.54 -1.61
N PHE A 31 1.25 -17.39 -0.62
CA PHE A 31 1.60 -18.41 0.35
C PHE A 31 0.46 -18.79 1.33
N ARG A 32 -0.64 -18.02 1.38
CA ARG A 32 -1.86 -18.31 2.14
C ARG A 32 -3.03 -18.71 1.25
N HIS A 33 -2.76 -19.34 0.10
CA HIS A 33 -3.75 -19.76 -0.88
C HIS A 33 -4.57 -18.60 -1.51
N ALA A 34 -4.07 -17.36 -1.47
CA ALA A 34 -4.60 -16.25 -2.25
C ALA A 34 -4.19 -16.44 -3.71
N ASP A 35 -4.84 -17.40 -4.39
CA ASP A 35 -4.51 -17.77 -5.76
C ASP A 35 -5.24 -16.87 -6.76
N LEU A 36 -4.45 -16.08 -7.48
CA LEU A 36 -4.93 -15.19 -8.54
C LEU A 36 -5.66 -15.98 -9.65
N HIS A 37 -5.18 -17.17 -9.98
CA HIS A 37 -5.79 -17.99 -11.02
C HIS A 37 -7.20 -18.45 -10.64
N THR A 38 -7.38 -18.87 -9.38
CA THR A 38 -8.70 -19.21 -8.84
C THR A 38 -9.67 -18.03 -8.90
N TYR A 39 -9.18 -16.80 -8.58
CA TYR A 39 -9.98 -15.58 -8.73
C TYR A 39 -10.38 -15.33 -10.18
N LEU A 40 -9.43 -15.37 -11.12
CA LEU A 40 -9.69 -15.13 -12.53
C LEU A 40 -10.65 -16.18 -13.12
N GLN A 41 -10.52 -17.43 -12.70
CA GLN A 41 -11.44 -18.49 -13.08
C GLN A 41 -12.85 -18.23 -12.53
N ALA A 42 -12.98 -17.93 -11.24
CA ALA A 42 -14.28 -17.62 -10.65
C ALA A 42 -14.95 -16.41 -11.31
N ARG A 43 -14.15 -15.39 -11.68
CA ARG A 43 -14.64 -14.23 -12.43
C ARG A 43 -15.13 -14.61 -13.83
N SER A 44 -14.45 -15.51 -14.53
CA SER A 44 -14.86 -15.95 -15.89
C SER A 44 -16.13 -16.79 -15.89
N GLU A 45 -16.43 -17.45 -14.77
CA GLU A 45 -17.63 -18.26 -14.56
C GLU A 45 -18.81 -17.45 -14.00
N ALA A 46 -18.59 -16.20 -13.57
CA ALA A 46 -19.62 -15.35 -13.00
C ALA A 46 -20.62 -14.87 -14.05
N LEU A 47 -21.91 -14.93 -13.72
CA LEU A 47 -23.00 -14.44 -14.58
C LEU A 47 -22.94 -12.93 -14.79
N ALA A 48 -22.48 -12.18 -13.78
CA ALA A 48 -22.29 -10.74 -13.84
C ALA A 48 -21.05 -10.34 -13.05
N THR A 49 -20.34 -9.33 -13.54
CA THR A 49 -19.14 -8.77 -12.88
C THR A 49 -19.31 -7.26 -12.74
N TYR A 50 -19.11 -6.78 -11.52
CA TYR A 50 -19.17 -5.36 -11.20
C TYR A 50 -17.81 -4.88 -10.69
N THR A 51 -17.48 -3.64 -11.00
CA THR A 51 -16.25 -2.99 -10.56
C THR A 51 -16.61 -1.74 -9.77
N LEU A 52 -15.97 -1.55 -8.61
CA LEU A 52 -16.11 -0.32 -7.84
C LEU A 52 -15.30 0.78 -8.51
N GLY A 53 -15.98 1.78 -9.08
CA GLY A 53 -15.37 2.87 -9.84
C GLY A 53 -14.93 4.06 -8.99
N GLU A 54 -15.27 4.09 -7.68
CA GLU A 54 -14.98 5.20 -6.79
C GLU A 54 -14.02 4.79 -5.67
N ASN A 55 -12.99 5.60 -5.45
CA ASN A 55 -12.06 5.44 -4.34
C ASN A 55 -12.48 6.33 -3.15
N GLN A 56 -12.87 5.68 -2.07
CA GLN A 56 -13.36 6.38 -0.87
C GLN A 56 -12.25 6.75 0.13
N ARG A 57 -10.97 6.43 -0.14
CA ARG A 57 -9.85 6.63 0.79
C ARG A 57 -8.92 7.77 0.38
N ALA A 58 -8.51 7.79 -0.89
CA ALA A 58 -7.51 8.72 -1.38
C ALA A 58 -8.13 10.02 -1.87
N VAL A 59 -7.36 11.09 -1.80
CA VAL A 59 -7.70 12.40 -2.39
C VAL A 59 -7.57 12.37 -3.90
N GLY A 60 -8.35 13.19 -4.61
CA GLY A 60 -8.42 13.23 -6.07
C GLY A 60 -7.07 13.36 -6.78
N PRO A 61 -6.18 14.28 -6.36
CA PRO A 61 -4.85 14.42 -6.98
C PRO A 61 -4.00 13.14 -6.91
N LEU A 62 -4.06 12.36 -5.81
CA LEU A 62 -3.36 11.08 -5.71
C LEU A 62 -3.97 10.03 -6.64
N ILE A 63 -5.29 9.99 -6.72
CA ILE A 63 -6.01 9.09 -7.64
C ILE A 63 -5.62 9.40 -9.09
N SER A 64 -5.59 10.68 -9.48
CA SER A 64 -5.18 11.11 -10.82
C SER A 64 -3.74 10.71 -11.14
N ALA A 65 -2.82 10.87 -10.18
CA ALA A 65 -1.43 10.45 -10.35
C ALA A 65 -1.30 8.93 -10.55
N LEU A 66 -2.04 8.13 -9.77
CA LEU A 66 -2.05 6.67 -9.91
C LEU A 66 -2.72 6.22 -11.21
N ASN A 67 -3.84 6.83 -11.59
CA ASN A 67 -4.46 6.57 -12.87
C ASN A 67 -3.48 6.83 -14.02
N SER A 68 -2.81 7.98 -14.02
CA SER A 68 -1.81 8.33 -15.03
C SER A 68 -0.65 7.33 -15.08
N LEU A 69 -0.19 6.84 -13.92
CA LEU A 69 0.89 5.85 -13.85
C LEU A 69 0.48 4.50 -14.45
N PHE A 70 -0.69 3.99 -14.07
CA PHE A 70 -1.11 2.63 -14.43
C PHE A 70 -1.82 2.52 -15.78
N THR A 71 -2.27 3.63 -16.39
CA THR A 71 -2.86 3.64 -17.72
C THR A 71 -1.84 3.82 -18.85
N GLN A 72 -0.56 4.04 -18.54
CA GLN A 72 0.48 4.17 -19.57
C GLN A 72 0.74 2.87 -20.34
N HIS A 73 0.33 1.74 -19.80
CA HIS A 73 0.50 0.45 -20.43
C HIS A 73 -0.72 -0.43 -20.21
N ASP A 74 -1.27 -1.04 -21.28
CA ASP A 74 -2.47 -1.89 -21.21
C ASP A 74 -2.31 -3.09 -20.28
N ASN A 75 -1.09 -3.59 -20.13
CA ASN A 75 -0.74 -4.69 -19.22
C ASN A 75 0.14 -4.20 -18.06
N ALA A 76 -0.34 -3.22 -17.32
CA ALA A 76 0.40 -2.59 -16.21
C ALA A 76 0.83 -3.59 -15.12
N PHE A 77 0.12 -4.70 -14.96
CA PHE A 77 0.43 -5.74 -13.95
C PHE A 77 1.22 -6.93 -14.52
N LEU A 78 1.56 -6.94 -15.80
CA LEU A 78 2.26 -8.03 -16.50
C LEU A 78 1.60 -9.40 -16.30
N GLN A 79 0.28 -9.41 -16.06
CA GLN A 79 -0.51 -10.60 -15.79
C GLN A 79 -1.71 -10.66 -16.73
N PRO A 80 -1.84 -11.72 -17.56
CA PRO A 80 -3.00 -11.92 -18.42
C PRO A 80 -4.32 -11.91 -17.62
N GLY A 81 -5.33 -11.22 -18.14
CA GLY A 81 -6.64 -11.13 -17.48
C GLY A 81 -6.75 -10.11 -16.35
N LEU A 82 -5.63 -9.50 -15.91
CA LEU A 82 -5.62 -8.46 -14.90
C LEU A 82 -5.37 -7.09 -15.53
N ARG A 83 -6.42 -6.28 -15.65
CA ARG A 83 -6.34 -4.91 -16.17
C ARG A 83 -6.48 -3.89 -15.07
N TYR A 84 -5.84 -2.74 -15.26
CA TYR A 84 -6.09 -1.57 -14.44
C TYR A 84 -7.40 -0.91 -14.87
N HIS A 85 -8.27 -0.64 -13.91
CA HIS A 85 -9.49 0.13 -14.11
C HIS A 85 -9.30 1.48 -13.42
N PRO A 86 -9.25 2.60 -14.17
CA PRO A 86 -9.20 3.93 -13.56
C PRO A 86 -10.40 4.13 -12.63
N VAL A 87 -10.15 4.82 -11.53
CA VAL A 87 -11.18 5.13 -10.54
C VAL A 87 -11.28 6.65 -10.35
N THR A 88 -12.41 7.11 -9.87
CA THR A 88 -12.65 8.50 -9.51
C THR A 88 -12.64 8.68 -8.00
N GLU A 89 -12.57 9.92 -7.55
CA GLU A 89 -12.72 10.23 -6.14
C GLU A 89 -14.17 10.04 -5.70
N GLY A 90 -14.36 9.27 -4.64
CA GLY A 90 -15.68 9.06 -4.05
C GLY A 90 -16.08 10.20 -3.10
N ALA A 91 -17.35 10.27 -2.78
CA ALA A 91 -17.96 11.37 -2.02
C ALA A 91 -17.60 11.42 -0.53
N LYS A 92 -16.96 10.37 0.03
CA LYS A 92 -16.58 10.35 1.45
C LYS A 92 -15.59 11.48 1.74
N PRO A 93 -15.83 12.34 2.76
CA PRO A 93 -14.92 13.40 3.15
C PRO A 93 -13.52 12.87 3.47
N LYS A 94 -12.50 13.58 3.01
CA LYS A 94 -11.08 13.23 3.22
C LYS A 94 -10.37 14.38 3.91
N ALA A 95 -9.38 14.02 4.73
CA ALA A 95 -8.51 14.99 5.38
C ALA A 95 -7.36 15.35 4.44
N PRO A 96 -7.31 16.56 3.86
CA PRO A 96 -6.18 16.93 3.00
C PRO A 96 -4.92 17.13 3.84
N LEU A 97 -3.80 16.66 3.30
CA LEU A 97 -2.47 17.03 3.77
C LEU A 97 -2.10 18.38 3.13
N VAL A 98 -1.83 19.38 3.97
CA VAL A 98 -1.38 20.70 3.54
C VAL A 98 0.02 20.93 4.08
N ASP A 99 0.96 21.24 3.20
CA ASP A 99 2.31 21.68 3.51
C ASP A 99 2.44 23.15 3.08
N ALA A 100 2.56 24.06 4.05
CA ALA A 100 2.69 25.49 3.81
C ALA A 100 4.15 25.90 3.51
N THR A 101 5.11 24.99 3.67
CA THR A 101 6.54 25.27 3.45
C THR A 101 6.94 25.11 2.00
N GLU A 102 6.33 24.16 1.29
CA GLU A 102 6.63 23.88 -0.11
C GLU A 102 5.45 23.23 -0.84
N PRO A 103 5.30 23.44 -2.16
CA PRO A 103 4.35 22.70 -2.96
C PRO A 103 4.66 21.20 -2.92
N ARG A 104 3.67 20.37 -2.55
CA ARG A 104 3.86 18.95 -2.41
C ARG A 104 3.03 18.17 -3.43
N ALA A 105 3.70 17.41 -4.28
CA ALA A 105 3.01 16.48 -5.16
C ALA A 105 2.40 15.32 -4.34
N PRO A 106 1.19 14.84 -4.68
CA PRO A 106 0.51 13.77 -3.95
C PRO A 106 1.24 12.42 -4.07
N LEU A 107 2.01 12.23 -5.14
CA LEU A 107 2.88 11.09 -5.37
C LEU A 107 4.29 11.60 -5.64
N GLN A 108 5.24 11.16 -4.84
CA GLN A 108 6.65 11.50 -5.00
C GLN A 108 7.46 10.22 -5.23
N VAL A 109 8.34 10.26 -6.21
CA VAL A 109 9.24 9.16 -6.53
C VAL A 109 10.67 9.62 -6.32
N TRP A 110 11.37 8.95 -5.41
CA TRP A 110 12.77 9.25 -5.11
C TRP A 110 13.66 8.20 -5.76
N THR A 111 14.62 8.68 -6.54
CA THR A 111 15.58 7.82 -7.21
C THR A 111 16.97 8.00 -6.59
N LEU A 112 17.68 6.88 -6.41
CA LEU A 112 19.07 6.94 -6.00
C LEU A 112 19.96 7.23 -7.21
N PRO A 113 20.92 8.15 -7.09
CA PRO A 113 21.85 8.43 -8.18
C PRO A 113 22.71 7.20 -8.49
N ARG A 114 23.03 7.00 -9.76
CA ARG A 114 24.01 6.01 -10.19
C ARG A 114 25.40 6.42 -9.73
N THR A 115 26.21 5.47 -9.30
CA THR A 115 27.65 5.70 -9.07
C THR A 115 28.40 5.65 -10.40
N ARG A 116 29.68 6.09 -10.43
CA ARG A 116 30.52 5.99 -11.61
C ARG A 116 30.71 4.53 -12.08
N SER A 117 30.64 3.58 -11.16
CA SER A 117 30.80 2.14 -11.43
C SER A 117 29.47 1.41 -11.67
N GLY A 118 28.33 2.12 -11.75
CA GLY A 118 27.03 1.53 -11.98
C GLY A 118 26.02 1.74 -10.84
N PRO A 119 25.04 0.85 -10.67
CA PRO A 119 24.06 0.95 -9.57
C PRO A 119 24.74 0.84 -8.20
N ALA A 120 24.22 1.56 -7.22
CA ALA A 120 24.72 1.48 -5.85
C ALA A 120 24.55 0.03 -5.30
N PRO A 121 25.50 -0.49 -4.51
CA PRO A 121 25.36 -1.77 -3.84
C PRO A 121 24.06 -1.85 -3.05
N LYS A 122 23.38 -3.00 -3.08
CA LYS A 122 22.05 -3.20 -2.50
C LYS A 122 21.95 -2.76 -1.03
N LEU A 123 22.96 -3.08 -0.21
CA LEU A 123 23.00 -2.69 1.20
C LEU A 123 23.05 -1.16 1.35
N GLN A 124 23.97 -0.52 0.62
CA GLN A 124 24.12 0.94 0.65
C GLN A 124 22.86 1.66 0.13
N ALA A 125 22.24 1.12 -0.92
CA ALA A 125 20.98 1.65 -1.44
C ALA A 125 19.86 1.59 -0.40
N ARG A 126 19.74 0.48 0.32
CA ARG A 126 18.75 0.32 1.41
C ARG A 126 19.00 1.27 2.57
N GLN A 127 20.25 1.41 3.00
CA GLN A 127 20.61 2.34 4.08
C GLN A 127 20.31 3.79 3.70
N ARG A 128 20.67 4.20 2.48
CA ARG A 128 20.34 5.55 1.98
C ARG A 128 18.85 5.78 1.89
N ALA A 129 18.09 4.82 1.37
CA ALA A 129 16.64 4.93 1.29
C ALA A 129 16.00 5.09 2.68
N ALA A 130 16.43 4.28 3.66
CA ALA A 130 15.93 4.38 5.03
C ALA A 130 16.30 5.73 5.68
N ALA A 131 17.55 6.19 5.54
CA ALA A 131 17.99 7.46 6.08
C ALA A 131 17.26 8.65 5.45
N THR A 132 17.08 8.67 4.13
CA THR A 132 16.35 9.74 3.44
C THR A 132 14.87 9.73 3.83
N CYS A 133 14.24 8.57 3.91
CA CYS A 133 12.86 8.45 4.35
C CYS A 133 12.69 8.94 5.81
N ALA A 134 13.58 8.54 6.71
CA ALA A 134 13.56 8.98 8.10
C ALA A 134 13.76 10.50 8.23
N ALA A 135 14.69 11.08 7.46
CA ALA A 135 14.93 12.52 7.44
C ALA A 135 13.69 13.30 6.99
N GLU A 136 13.02 12.82 5.95
CA GLU A 136 11.78 13.46 5.47
C GLU A 136 10.65 13.34 6.50
N ILE A 137 10.48 12.20 7.15
CA ILE A 137 9.48 12.03 8.22
C ILE A 137 9.78 12.98 9.38
N ALA A 138 11.05 13.08 9.79
CA ALA A 138 11.46 14.00 10.86
C ALA A 138 11.18 15.46 10.49
N ARG A 139 11.49 15.86 9.24
CA ARG A 139 11.16 17.20 8.72
C ARG A 139 9.65 17.46 8.78
N LEU A 140 8.84 16.56 8.25
CA LEU A 140 7.38 16.68 8.25
C LEU A 140 6.82 16.88 9.66
N LEU A 141 7.31 16.11 10.63
CA LEU A 141 6.87 16.21 12.02
C LEU A 141 7.37 17.48 12.72
N ALA A 142 8.57 17.96 12.40
CA ALA A 142 9.08 19.22 12.89
C ALA A 142 8.26 20.41 12.37
N GLU A 143 8.01 20.46 11.08
CA GLU A 143 7.18 21.49 10.45
C GLU A 143 5.70 21.43 10.91
N ALA A 144 5.20 20.23 11.20
CA ALA A 144 3.86 20.08 11.79
C ALA A 144 3.78 20.66 13.21
N ARG A 145 4.84 20.50 14.03
CA ARG A 145 4.93 21.13 15.35
C ARG A 145 5.01 22.66 15.27
N ALA A 146 5.63 23.18 14.22
CA ALA A 146 5.68 24.62 13.93
C ALA A 146 4.36 25.15 13.34
N GLY A 147 3.37 24.29 13.09
CA GLY A 147 2.07 24.67 12.51
C GLY A 147 2.02 24.78 11.00
N HIS A 148 3.10 24.42 10.30
CA HIS A 148 3.20 24.57 8.85
C HIS A 148 2.62 23.37 8.09
N ILE A 149 2.56 22.18 8.72
CA ILE A 149 2.00 20.98 8.08
C ILE A 149 0.81 20.46 8.86
N THR A 150 -0.32 20.33 8.14
CA THR A 150 -1.58 19.87 8.74
C THR A 150 -2.19 18.73 7.93
N LEU A 151 -2.94 17.87 8.63
CA LEU A 151 -3.80 16.85 8.05
C LEU A 151 -5.25 17.14 8.52
N GLY A 152 -6.12 17.53 7.58
CA GLY A 152 -7.49 17.92 7.92
C GLY A 152 -7.58 19.10 8.90
N GLY A 153 -6.67 20.07 8.80
CA GLY A 153 -6.60 21.25 9.67
C GLY A 153 -5.99 21.02 11.05
N ARG A 154 -5.50 19.79 11.34
CA ARG A 154 -4.77 19.47 12.59
C ARG A 154 -3.30 19.21 12.28
N PRO A 155 -2.36 19.49 13.20
CA PRO A 155 -0.96 19.16 13.00
C PRO A 155 -0.77 17.70 12.63
N LEU A 156 0.09 17.41 11.65
CA LEU A 156 0.44 16.05 11.27
C LEU A 156 1.14 15.36 12.45
N ALA A 157 0.68 14.17 12.82
CA ALA A 157 1.28 13.37 13.89
C ALA A 157 1.95 12.11 13.33
N ALA A 158 2.92 11.54 14.07
CA ALA A 158 3.63 10.32 13.67
C ALA A 158 2.68 9.16 13.36
N GLY A 159 1.59 9.01 14.12
CA GLY A 159 0.58 7.98 13.88
C GLY A 159 -0.20 8.11 12.56
N HIS A 160 -0.06 9.22 11.84
CA HIS A 160 -0.65 9.41 10.51
C HIS A 160 0.29 8.94 9.38
N ILE A 161 1.51 8.53 9.70
CA ILE A 161 2.54 8.15 8.72
C ILE A 161 2.77 6.65 8.80
N ALA A 162 2.69 5.97 7.67
CA ALA A 162 3.02 4.55 7.57
C ALA A 162 4.18 4.34 6.59
N VAL A 163 5.13 3.50 6.97
CA VAL A 163 6.25 3.08 6.11
C VAL A 163 6.06 1.62 5.77
N LEU A 164 5.87 1.31 4.48
CA LEU A 164 5.75 -0.06 4.00
C LEU A 164 7.12 -0.59 3.60
N VAL A 165 7.46 -1.77 4.10
CA VAL A 165 8.73 -2.44 3.85
C VAL A 165 8.50 -3.87 3.37
N ARG A 166 9.50 -4.47 2.73
CA ARG A 166 9.38 -5.83 2.16
C ARG A 166 9.85 -6.93 3.12
N SER A 167 10.55 -6.58 4.19
CA SER A 167 11.07 -7.55 5.16
C SER A 167 11.25 -6.93 6.53
N HIS A 168 11.24 -7.76 7.59
CA HIS A 168 11.51 -7.33 8.97
C HIS A 168 12.86 -6.64 9.11
N ALA A 169 13.91 -7.12 8.43
CA ALA A 169 15.21 -6.46 8.45
C ALA A 169 15.18 -5.02 7.90
N GLN A 170 14.31 -4.74 6.92
CA GLN A 170 14.08 -3.37 6.45
C GLN A 170 13.28 -2.56 7.46
N GLY A 171 12.29 -3.17 8.13
CA GLY A 171 11.52 -2.55 9.21
C GLY A 171 12.41 -2.13 10.37
N SER A 172 13.24 -3.04 10.85
CA SER A 172 14.21 -2.76 11.92
C SER A 172 15.22 -1.67 11.55
N GLY A 173 15.73 -1.69 10.30
CA GLY A 173 16.61 -0.64 9.80
C GLY A 173 15.92 0.74 9.72
N MET A 174 14.63 0.75 9.34
CA MET A 174 13.83 1.98 9.30
C MET A 174 13.57 2.52 10.73
N ARG A 175 13.23 1.65 11.67
CA ARG A 175 13.06 2.03 13.09
C ARG A 175 14.34 2.64 13.66
N GLN A 176 15.50 2.03 13.37
CA GLN A 176 16.80 2.56 13.79
C GLN A 176 17.05 3.96 13.22
N ALA A 177 16.81 4.15 11.91
CA ALA A 177 17.00 5.45 11.27
C ALA A 177 16.07 6.53 11.86
N LEU A 178 14.81 6.19 12.19
CA LEU A 178 13.87 7.09 12.85
C LEU A 178 14.29 7.42 14.28
N ALA A 179 14.71 6.41 15.05
CA ALA A 179 15.16 6.57 16.43
C ALA A 179 16.38 7.52 16.54
N MET A 180 17.32 7.43 15.60
CA MET A 180 18.47 8.35 15.52
C MET A 180 18.06 9.83 15.34
N LEU A 181 16.88 10.08 14.81
CA LEU A 181 16.29 11.40 14.62
C LEU A 181 15.25 11.76 15.69
N GLY A 182 15.16 10.98 16.77
CA GLY A 182 14.21 11.20 17.85
C GLY A 182 12.75 10.93 17.50
N VAL A 183 12.49 10.17 16.42
CA VAL A 183 11.13 9.81 16.00
C VAL A 183 10.79 8.41 16.50
N GLY A 184 9.80 8.32 17.41
CA GLY A 184 9.25 7.05 17.88
C GLY A 184 8.47 6.34 16.76
N SER A 185 8.64 5.03 16.65
CA SER A 185 7.95 4.20 15.66
C SER A 185 7.64 2.81 16.19
N VAL A 186 6.60 2.18 15.65
CA VAL A 186 6.18 0.79 15.98
C VAL A 186 6.26 -0.04 14.72
N GLU A 187 6.78 -1.25 14.84
CA GLU A 187 6.73 -2.25 13.78
C GLU A 187 5.54 -3.17 14.00
N LEU A 188 4.62 -3.19 13.05
CA LEU A 188 3.52 -4.17 13.05
C LEU A 188 4.07 -5.48 12.48
N SER A 189 4.67 -6.29 13.33
CA SER A 189 5.16 -7.62 12.97
C SER A 189 4.39 -8.69 13.72
N GLN A 190 4.29 -9.88 13.11
CA GLN A 190 3.85 -11.10 13.80
C GLN A 190 5.04 -11.83 14.44
N ALA A 191 6.12 -11.12 14.76
CA ALA A 191 7.25 -11.72 15.46
C ALA A 191 6.76 -12.23 16.82
N SER A 192 7.07 -13.49 17.11
CA SER A 192 6.81 -14.08 18.41
C SER A 192 7.56 -13.28 19.49
N VAL A 193 6.92 -13.00 20.59
CA VAL A 193 7.55 -12.38 21.76
C VAL A 193 8.77 -13.17 22.27
N PHE A 194 8.83 -14.47 21.94
CA PHE A 194 9.95 -15.36 22.26
C PHE A 194 11.20 -15.17 21.38
N HIS A 195 11.18 -14.26 20.42
CA HIS A 195 12.35 -13.87 19.61
C HIS A 195 12.77 -12.42 19.85
N GLY A 196 12.24 -11.78 20.88
CA GLY A 196 12.67 -10.46 21.34
C GLY A 196 13.90 -10.56 22.25
N PRO A 197 14.71 -9.50 22.34
CA PRO A 197 15.84 -9.46 23.29
C PRO A 197 15.41 -9.68 24.75
N ASP A 198 14.16 -9.35 25.09
CA ASP A 198 13.60 -9.56 26.42
C ASP A 198 13.26 -11.03 26.72
N ALA A 199 13.31 -11.90 25.71
CA ALA A 199 13.07 -13.34 25.89
C ALA A 199 14.34 -14.12 26.28
N ASP A 200 15.51 -13.50 26.11
CA ASP A 200 16.79 -14.08 26.53
C ASP A 200 17.04 -13.90 28.05
N ASP A 201 16.23 -13.06 28.71
CA ASP A 201 16.31 -12.76 30.16
C ASP A 201 15.32 -13.62 30.99
N LEU A 202 14.58 -14.52 30.37
CA LEU A 202 13.63 -15.47 31.01
C LEU A 202 14.20 -16.89 31.05
#